data_20d9cafdaa43710291f63867743c41ba
#
_entry.id   20d9cafdaa43710291f63867743c41ba
#
_cell.length_a   1.000
_cell.length_b   1.000
_cell.length_c   1.000
_cell.angle_alpha   90.00
_cell.angle_beta   90.00
_cell.angle_gamma   90.00
#
_symmetry.space_group_name_H-M   'P 1'
#
loop_
_entity.id
_entity.type
_entity.pdbx_description
1 polymer ?
#
loop_
_entity_poly.entity_id
_entity_poly.type
_entity_poly.pdbx_seq_one_letter_code
_entity_poly.pdbx_strand_id
1 'polypeptide(L)'
;MVRIAMLGCGLIGDFYAQALLGQRSRDQIQIAYSRSQERLDQFQRKWNIKNGTTDMLKAIEHPQVDAVVIATPNHLHEQAAIAAANAGKAILCTKPLGRNAQEAYRMLQAVEQAGVFHGYLEDLVYTPKTIKALSVVQDGSLGKILWVRSRETHPGPHSSWFWNKELAGGGAIVDMGCHCIEIARNFIGKNVRPVEVVCWGATQVHPIDSEDHAIGLVRYENGAIGQFEVSWSFRGGMDLRDEVVGTEGTIWLNHWLRTGIEIFSSVGSQSYVSEKSESSKGWMFPVGNEASALGYLDMFQDMLSAYESGGHPRENFFDGYVVNAIVDSAYRSIESKRWEPIHLERWDHSLETQSLGTPGQNDTEIIKKELLPDGTQRLIVKNLKTGQIENR
;
A
#
# COMPACT_ATOMS: atom_id res chain seq x y z
N MET A 1 5.16 17.80 -18.59
CA MET A 1 5.05 18.68 -17.40
C MET A 1 3.59 18.71 -16.96
N VAL A 2 3.30 18.20 -15.79
CA VAL A 2 1.96 18.13 -15.21
C VAL A 2 1.78 19.24 -14.19
N ARG A 3 0.66 19.97 -14.25
CA ARG A 3 0.30 21.05 -13.31
C ARG A 3 -0.65 20.51 -12.25
N ILE A 4 -0.21 20.51 -11.01
CA ILE A 4 -0.82 19.76 -9.91
C ILE A 4 -1.53 20.71 -8.93
N ALA A 5 -2.74 20.37 -8.51
CA ALA A 5 -3.32 20.86 -7.27
C ALA A 5 -2.94 19.91 -6.13
N MET A 6 -2.21 20.40 -5.13
CA MET A 6 -1.84 19.66 -3.93
C MET A 6 -2.89 19.90 -2.85
N LEU A 7 -3.71 18.90 -2.54
CA LEU A 7 -4.71 18.97 -1.47
C LEU A 7 -4.15 18.37 -0.19
N GLY A 8 -3.67 19.21 0.71
CA GLY A 8 -3.08 18.84 1.99
C GLY A 8 -1.63 19.29 2.11
N CYS A 9 -1.36 20.14 3.11
CA CYS A 9 -0.05 20.71 3.44
C CYS A 9 0.47 20.12 4.77
N GLY A 10 0.23 18.83 5.00
CA GLY A 10 0.74 18.08 6.15
C GLY A 10 2.00 17.31 5.83
N LEU A 11 2.36 16.35 6.71
CA LEU A 11 3.56 15.53 6.57
C LEU A 11 3.63 14.82 5.21
N ILE A 12 2.55 14.11 4.82
CA ILE A 12 2.53 13.38 3.55
C ILE A 12 2.58 14.32 2.34
N GLY A 13 1.93 15.50 2.41
CA GLY A 13 2.04 16.52 1.37
C GLY A 13 3.47 17.04 1.20
N ASP A 14 4.24 17.13 2.28
CA ASP A 14 5.67 17.49 2.24
C ASP A 14 6.51 16.42 1.52
N PHE A 15 6.31 15.12 1.82
CA PHE A 15 6.99 14.05 1.10
C PHE A 15 6.64 14.02 -0.39
N TYR A 16 5.37 14.26 -0.71
CA TYR A 16 4.90 14.34 -2.09
C TYR A 16 5.48 15.53 -2.83
N ALA A 17 5.53 16.71 -2.19
CA ALA A 17 6.18 17.88 -2.77
C ALA A 17 7.69 17.66 -2.98
N GLN A 18 8.37 17.01 -2.04
CA GLN A 18 9.78 16.63 -2.18
C GLN A 18 10.01 15.69 -3.37
N ALA A 19 9.16 14.69 -3.55
CA ALA A 19 9.25 13.76 -4.67
C ALA A 19 8.99 14.47 -6.01
N LEU A 20 7.96 15.29 -6.09
CA LEU A 20 7.54 15.97 -7.32
C LEU A 20 8.51 17.09 -7.74
N LEU A 21 8.90 17.96 -6.81
CA LEU A 21 9.70 19.15 -7.10
C LEU A 21 11.21 18.90 -6.98
N GLY A 22 11.62 17.92 -6.16
CA GLY A 22 13.02 17.61 -5.91
C GLY A 22 13.66 16.84 -7.07
N GLN A 23 13.30 15.57 -7.22
CA GLN A 23 13.99 14.67 -8.17
C GLN A 23 13.35 14.63 -9.55
N ARG A 24 12.03 14.62 -9.65
CA ARG A 24 11.39 14.73 -10.96
C ARG A 24 11.59 16.11 -11.60
N SER A 25 11.50 17.18 -10.82
CA SER A 25 11.78 18.60 -11.14
C SER A 25 11.17 19.16 -12.43
N ARG A 26 10.33 18.39 -13.14
CA ARG A 26 9.66 18.81 -14.38
C ARG A 26 8.16 19.10 -14.20
N ASP A 27 7.60 18.77 -13.05
CA ASP A 27 6.21 18.98 -12.73
C ASP A 27 6.05 20.22 -11.83
N GLN A 28 4.85 20.77 -11.77
CA GLN A 28 4.59 21.99 -11.04
C GLN A 28 3.41 21.82 -10.08
N ILE A 29 3.60 22.16 -8.82
CA ILE A 29 2.48 22.38 -7.91
C ILE A 29 1.92 23.77 -8.23
N GLN A 30 0.85 23.80 -9.01
CA GLN A 30 0.21 25.02 -9.50
C GLN A 30 -0.53 25.76 -8.39
N ILE A 31 -1.16 25.00 -7.48
CA ILE A 31 -1.90 25.52 -6.34
C ILE A 31 -1.86 24.52 -5.18
N ALA A 32 -1.77 25.03 -3.96
CA ALA A 32 -1.86 24.23 -2.75
C ALA A 32 -3.13 24.56 -1.96
N TYR A 33 -3.71 23.54 -1.31
CA TYR A 33 -4.86 23.70 -0.42
C TYR A 33 -4.55 23.19 0.99
N SER A 34 -4.94 23.98 1.98
CA SER A 34 -5.01 23.54 3.38
C SER A 34 -6.14 24.28 4.10
N ARG A 35 -6.85 23.61 5.01
CA ARG A 35 -7.84 24.27 5.87
C ARG A 35 -7.22 25.35 6.80
N SER A 36 -5.95 25.17 7.16
CA SER A 36 -5.19 26.12 7.99
C SER A 36 -4.40 27.05 7.09
N GLN A 37 -4.68 28.36 7.18
CA GLN A 37 -3.92 29.38 6.47
C GLN A 37 -2.43 29.35 6.88
N GLU A 38 -2.14 29.17 8.16
CA GLU A 38 -0.77 29.12 8.66
C GLU A 38 0.03 27.98 8.02
N ARG A 39 -0.55 26.75 7.97
CA ARG A 39 0.09 25.59 7.31
C ARG A 39 0.26 25.82 5.80
N LEU A 40 -0.74 26.44 5.18
CA LEU A 40 -0.67 26.80 3.76
C LEU A 40 0.50 27.74 3.50
N ASP A 41 0.63 28.81 4.29
CA ASP A 41 1.70 29.81 4.15
C ASP A 41 3.08 29.18 4.38
N GLN A 42 3.21 28.28 5.36
CA GLN A 42 4.45 27.53 5.63
C GLN A 42 4.82 26.65 4.43
N PHE A 43 3.88 25.89 3.90
CA PHE A 43 4.06 25.01 2.77
C PHE A 43 4.43 25.78 1.49
N GLN A 44 3.73 26.89 1.21
CA GLN A 44 4.02 27.75 0.09
C GLN A 44 5.44 28.33 0.16
N ARG A 45 5.86 28.82 1.33
CA ARG A 45 7.24 29.31 1.51
C ARG A 45 8.28 28.23 1.33
N LYS A 46 8.05 27.05 1.94
CA LYS A 46 8.98 25.91 1.87
C LYS A 46 9.23 25.45 0.43
N TRP A 47 8.16 25.37 -0.36
CA TRP A 47 8.19 24.77 -1.69
C TRP A 47 8.14 25.82 -2.83
N ASN A 48 8.18 27.11 -2.51
CA ASN A 48 8.07 28.23 -3.45
C ASN A 48 6.82 28.14 -4.35
N ILE A 49 5.67 27.80 -3.76
CA ILE A 49 4.38 27.69 -4.45
C ILE A 49 3.67 29.04 -4.40
N LYS A 50 3.33 29.58 -5.58
CA LYS A 50 2.77 30.93 -5.69
C LYS A 50 1.29 31.02 -5.29
N ASN A 51 0.50 30.00 -5.68
CA ASN A 51 -0.94 30.02 -5.46
C ASN A 51 -1.32 29.12 -4.30
N GLY A 52 -2.21 29.57 -3.45
CA GLY A 52 -2.76 28.82 -2.33
C GLY A 52 -4.18 29.24 -2.02
N THR A 53 -4.95 28.34 -1.44
CA THR A 53 -6.33 28.59 -1.04
C THR A 53 -6.73 27.71 0.15
N THR A 54 -7.66 28.23 0.97
CA THR A 54 -8.34 27.44 2.02
C THR A 54 -9.67 26.85 1.55
N ASP A 55 -9.99 26.99 0.27
CA ASP A 55 -11.17 26.42 -0.37
C ASP A 55 -10.73 25.27 -1.29
N MET A 56 -11.13 24.05 -0.96
CA MET A 56 -10.73 22.83 -1.68
C MET A 56 -11.25 22.83 -3.12
N LEU A 57 -12.48 23.27 -3.34
CA LEU A 57 -13.07 23.29 -4.69
C LEU A 57 -12.34 24.28 -5.60
N LYS A 58 -11.96 25.45 -5.09
CA LYS A 58 -11.14 26.40 -5.86
C LYS A 58 -9.79 25.82 -6.29
N ALA A 59 -9.18 24.96 -5.46
CA ALA A 59 -7.94 24.30 -5.84
C ALA A 59 -8.19 23.26 -6.95
N ILE A 60 -9.23 22.44 -6.81
CA ILE A 60 -9.61 21.38 -7.77
C ILE A 60 -9.99 22.00 -9.14
N GLU A 61 -10.85 23.00 -9.13
CA GLU A 61 -11.42 23.62 -10.33
C GLU A 61 -10.47 24.63 -11.00
N HIS A 62 -9.27 24.83 -10.45
CA HIS A 62 -8.34 25.81 -11.00
C HIS A 62 -8.04 25.49 -12.49
N PRO A 63 -8.21 26.47 -13.41
CA PRO A 63 -8.20 26.21 -14.85
C PRO A 63 -6.86 25.70 -15.40
N GLN A 64 -5.77 26.00 -14.70
CA GLN A 64 -4.43 25.56 -15.08
C GLN A 64 -4.00 24.23 -14.40
N VAL A 65 -4.89 23.52 -13.72
CA VAL A 65 -4.59 22.24 -13.08
C VAL A 65 -4.93 21.10 -14.03
N ASP A 66 -4.00 20.17 -14.19
CA ASP A 66 -4.15 18.95 -14.97
C ASP A 66 -4.51 17.76 -14.06
N ALA A 67 -3.89 17.69 -12.89
CA ALA A 67 -4.04 16.60 -11.94
C ALA A 67 -4.22 17.11 -10.50
N VAL A 68 -5.00 16.36 -9.71
CA VAL A 68 -5.22 16.61 -8.28
C VAL A 68 -4.54 15.53 -7.47
N VAL A 69 -3.65 15.90 -6.57
CA VAL A 69 -3.03 15.01 -5.57
C VAL A 69 -3.76 15.20 -4.24
N ILE A 70 -4.41 14.15 -3.77
CA ILE A 70 -5.17 14.14 -2.51
C ILE A 70 -4.27 13.60 -1.41
N ALA A 71 -3.83 14.47 -0.51
CA ALA A 71 -2.97 14.22 0.66
C ALA A 71 -3.64 14.73 1.95
N THR A 72 -4.96 14.65 2.00
CA THR A 72 -5.82 15.10 3.11
C THR A 72 -6.06 13.98 4.12
N PRO A 73 -6.67 14.27 5.29
CA PRO A 73 -7.22 13.23 6.16
C PRO A 73 -8.28 12.36 5.44
N ASN A 74 -8.36 11.08 5.80
CA ASN A 74 -9.15 10.04 5.12
C ASN A 74 -10.61 10.43 4.84
N HIS A 75 -11.29 11.08 5.81
CA HIS A 75 -12.70 11.49 5.66
C HIS A 75 -12.96 12.51 4.55
N LEU A 76 -11.92 13.09 3.96
CA LEU A 76 -12.03 14.05 2.86
C LEU A 76 -11.74 13.43 1.49
N HIS A 77 -11.22 12.19 1.44
CA HIS A 77 -10.78 11.56 0.18
C HIS A 77 -11.93 11.40 -0.80
N GLU A 78 -13.06 10.85 -0.36
CA GLU A 78 -14.22 10.63 -1.22
C GLU A 78 -14.73 11.95 -1.83
N GLN A 79 -14.96 12.96 -0.99
CA GLN A 79 -15.44 14.26 -1.47
C GLN A 79 -14.48 14.90 -2.47
N ALA A 80 -13.18 14.87 -2.18
CA ALA A 80 -12.14 15.44 -3.04
C ALA A 80 -12.04 14.69 -4.37
N ALA A 81 -12.06 13.34 -4.34
CA ALA A 81 -11.96 12.54 -5.55
C ALA A 81 -13.18 12.70 -6.46
N ILE A 82 -14.39 12.68 -5.91
CA ILE A 82 -15.62 12.89 -6.69
C ILE A 82 -15.64 14.30 -7.29
N ALA A 83 -15.25 15.32 -6.53
CA ALA A 83 -15.19 16.69 -7.06
C ALA A 83 -14.15 16.82 -8.18
N ALA A 84 -12.98 16.19 -8.04
CA ALA A 84 -11.94 16.21 -9.07
C ALA A 84 -12.37 15.43 -10.34
N ALA A 85 -13.05 14.28 -10.18
CA ALA A 85 -13.63 13.53 -11.28
C ALA A 85 -14.66 14.37 -12.08
N ASN A 86 -15.58 15.03 -11.38
CA ASN A 86 -16.57 15.92 -11.97
C ASN A 86 -15.94 17.12 -12.68
N ALA A 87 -14.79 17.58 -12.22
CA ALA A 87 -14.01 18.65 -12.86
C ALA A 87 -13.14 18.14 -14.03
N GLY A 88 -13.19 16.85 -14.37
CA GLY A 88 -12.42 16.24 -15.46
C GLY A 88 -10.91 16.19 -15.21
N LYS A 89 -10.47 16.19 -13.95
CA LYS A 89 -9.05 16.18 -13.58
C LYS A 89 -8.53 14.75 -13.39
N ALA A 90 -7.28 14.51 -13.72
CA ALA A 90 -6.56 13.32 -13.26
C ALA A 90 -6.47 13.33 -11.74
N ILE A 91 -6.55 12.16 -11.09
CA ILE A 91 -6.63 12.06 -9.62
C ILE A 91 -5.59 11.09 -9.09
N LEU A 92 -4.79 11.54 -8.13
CA LEU A 92 -3.85 10.73 -7.39
C LEU A 92 -4.23 10.82 -5.90
N CYS A 93 -4.73 9.73 -5.32
CA CYS A 93 -5.22 9.71 -3.95
C CYS A 93 -4.31 8.89 -3.04
N THR A 94 -3.93 9.47 -1.88
CA THR A 94 -3.14 8.76 -0.86
C THR A 94 -3.93 7.58 -0.26
N LYS A 95 -3.20 6.69 0.37
CA LYS A 95 -3.76 5.57 1.15
C LYS A 95 -4.34 6.04 2.51
N PRO A 96 -5.29 5.30 3.09
CA PRO A 96 -6.18 4.35 2.40
C PRO A 96 -7.04 5.08 1.36
N LEU A 97 -7.55 4.38 0.35
CA LEU A 97 -8.35 5.07 -0.68
C LEU A 97 -9.59 5.72 -0.06
N GLY A 98 -10.36 4.98 0.72
CA GLY A 98 -11.49 5.45 1.51
C GLY A 98 -11.40 4.98 2.96
N ARG A 99 -12.31 5.42 3.81
CA ARG A 99 -12.42 4.93 5.20
C ARG A 99 -12.98 3.51 5.27
N ASN A 100 -13.65 3.06 4.22
CA ASN A 100 -14.26 1.74 4.06
C ASN A 100 -14.42 1.40 2.58
N ALA A 101 -14.81 0.16 2.27
CA ALA A 101 -14.98 -0.33 0.89
C ALA A 101 -16.06 0.45 0.13
N GLN A 102 -17.13 0.89 0.79
CA GLN A 102 -18.22 1.60 0.13
C GLN A 102 -17.79 2.98 -0.36
N GLU A 103 -17.02 3.73 0.44
CA GLU A 103 -16.43 5.01 0.01
C GLU A 103 -15.48 4.80 -1.16
N ALA A 104 -14.55 3.84 -1.04
CA ALA A 104 -13.61 3.51 -2.11
C ALA A 104 -14.32 3.09 -3.40
N TYR A 105 -15.41 2.34 -3.31
CA TYR A 105 -16.20 1.93 -4.47
C TYR A 105 -16.90 3.12 -5.14
N ARG A 106 -17.49 4.06 -4.38
CA ARG A 106 -18.07 5.28 -4.95
C ARG A 106 -17.02 6.17 -5.63
N MET A 107 -15.81 6.24 -5.06
CA MET A 107 -14.69 6.95 -5.70
C MET A 107 -14.29 6.29 -7.02
N LEU A 108 -14.18 4.95 -7.04
CA LEU A 108 -13.91 4.18 -8.27
C LEU A 108 -14.97 4.41 -9.33
N GLN A 109 -16.25 4.32 -8.97
CA GLN A 109 -17.37 4.58 -9.88
C GLN A 109 -17.30 6.00 -10.46
N ALA A 110 -17.00 7.01 -9.65
CA ALA A 110 -16.94 8.40 -10.08
C ALA A 110 -15.82 8.64 -11.11
N VAL A 111 -14.63 8.08 -10.90
CA VAL A 111 -13.50 8.25 -11.84
C VAL A 111 -13.74 7.52 -13.16
N GLU A 112 -14.37 6.35 -13.12
CA GLU A 112 -14.72 5.58 -14.31
C GLU A 112 -15.84 6.25 -15.12
N GLN A 113 -16.89 6.74 -14.47
CA GLN A 113 -17.97 7.49 -15.11
C GLN A 113 -17.47 8.78 -15.79
N ALA A 114 -16.52 9.45 -15.15
CA ALA A 114 -15.88 10.63 -15.71
C ALA A 114 -14.82 10.31 -16.78
N GLY A 115 -14.37 9.06 -16.88
CA GLY A 115 -13.31 8.64 -17.80
C GLY A 115 -11.97 9.32 -17.52
N VAL A 116 -11.66 9.65 -16.26
CA VAL A 116 -10.44 10.35 -15.87
C VAL A 116 -9.37 9.39 -15.38
N PHE A 117 -8.11 9.76 -15.58
CA PHE A 117 -6.98 9.01 -15.02
C PHE A 117 -7.03 9.01 -13.49
N HIS A 118 -6.73 7.87 -12.88
CA HIS A 118 -6.70 7.71 -11.44
C HIS A 118 -5.57 6.80 -10.98
N GLY A 119 -4.90 7.20 -9.90
CA GLY A 119 -3.82 6.46 -9.25
C GLY A 119 -4.00 6.40 -7.74
N TYR A 120 -3.74 5.24 -7.17
CA TYR A 120 -3.73 4.99 -5.73
C TYR A 120 -2.30 5.08 -5.22
N LEU A 121 -2.03 6.06 -4.36
CA LEU A 121 -0.68 6.37 -3.89
C LEU A 121 -0.29 5.45 -2.72
N GLU A 122 -0.06 4.17 -3.05
CA GLU A 122 0.45 3.14 -2.17
C GLU A 122 1.97 3.06 -2.34
N ASP A 123 2.70 3.78 -1.52
CA ASP A 123 4.14 4.01 -1.69
C ASP A 123 5.00 2.76 -1.43
N LEU A 124 4.63 1.89 -0.48
CA LEU A 124 5.48 0.77 -0.08
C LEU A 124 5.66 -0.30 -1.17
N VAL A 125 4.73 -0.42 -2.13
CA VAL A 125 4.93 -1.28 -3.30
C VAL A 125 5.94 -0.72 -4.30
N TYR A 126 6.30 0.56 -4.16
CA TYR A 126 7.29 1.25 -4.99
C TYR A 126 8.66 1.40 -4.31
N THR A 127 8.87 0.86 -3.11
CA THR A 127 10.22 0.91 -2.54
C THR A 127 11.21 0.22 -3.48
N PRO A 128 12.45 0.70 -3.63
CA PRO A 128 13.43 0.07 -4.51
C PRO A 128 13.65 -1.42 -4.22
N LYS A 129 13.52 -1.82 -2.95
CA LYS A 129 13.62 -3.22 -2.51
C LYS A 129 12.42 -4.04 -2.96
N THR A 130 11.19 -3.53 -2.80
CA THR A 130 9.96 -4.19 -3.25
C THR A 130 9.94 -4.32 -4.77
N ILE A 131 10.29 -3.27 -5.53
CA ILE A 131 10.38 -3.32 -6.99
C ILE A 131 11.37 -4.41 -7.42
N LYS A 132 12.55 -4.49 -6.80
CA LYS A 132 13.53 -5.53 -7.11
C LYS A 132 13.00 -6.93 -6.78
N ALA A 133 12.35 -7.10 -5.64
CA ALA A 133 11.76 -8.38 -5.24
C ALA A 133 10.63 -8.81 -6.19
N LEU A 134 9.75 -7.87 -6.59
CA LEU A 134 8.70 -8.14 -7.57
C LEU A 134 9.27 -8.59 -8.92
N SER A 135 10.37 -8.00 -9.38
CA SER A 135 11.02 -8.45 -10.62
C SER A 135 11.50 -9.90 -10.53
N VAL A 136 11.99 -10.35 -9.36
CA VAL A 136 12.43 -11.74 -9.13
C VAL A 136 11.24 -12.70 -9.06
N VAL A 137 10.09 -12.25 -8.52
CA VAL A 137 8.86 -13.05 -8.55
C VAL A 137 8.31 -13.16 -9.98
N GLN A 138 8.33 -12.06 -10.74
CA GLN A 138 7.83 -12.01 -12.12
C GLN A 138 8.66 -12.85 -13.09
N ASP A 139 9.98 -13.00 -12.87
CA ASP A 139 10.82 -13.87 -13.68
C ASP A 139 10.67 -15.37 -13.35
N GLY A 140 9.81 -15.71 -12.37
CA GLY A 140 9.49 -17.08 -11.98
C GLY A 140 10.50 -17.74 -11.03
N SER A 141 11.51 -17.01 -10.54
CA SER A 141 12.58 -17.57 -9.69
C SER A 141 12.10 -18.17 -8.37
N LEU A 142 10.91 -17.76 -7.88
CA LEU A 142 10.31 -18.32 -6.66
C LEU A 142 9.32 -19.47 -6.93
N GLY A 143 9.02 -19.76 -8.19
CA GLY A 143 7.95 -20.70 -8.55
C GLY A 143 6.57 -20.15 -8.15
N LYS A 144 5.64 -21.04 -7.72
CA LYS A 144 4.32 -20.64 -7.24
C LYS A 144 4.45 -19.99 -5.86
N ILE A 145 3.91 -18.77 -5.71
CA ILE A 145 3.88 -18.11 -4.41
C ILE A 145 2.86 -18.82 -3.51
N LEU A 146 3.31 -19.18 -2.31
CA LEU A 146 2.53 -19.88 -1.30
C LEU A 146 2.07 -18.97 -0.18
N TRP A 147 2.96 -18.08 0.24
CA TRP A 147 2.76 -17.24 1.41
C TRP A 147 3.51 -15.93 1.28
N VAL A 148 2.85 -14.85 1.68
CA VAL A 148 3.47 -13.53 1.87
C VAL A 148 3.14 -13.03 3.27
N ARG A 149 4.16 -12.65 4.03
CA ARG A 149 4.01 -11.95 5.30
C ARG A 149 4.47 -10.52 5.13
N SER A 150 3.65 -9.56 5.53
CA SER A 150 4.04 -8.16 5.60
C SER A 150 3.75 -7.61 6.99
N ARG A 151 4.69 -6.83 7.50
CA ARG A 151 4.61 -6.24 8.83
C ARG A 151 4.96 -4.76 8.78
N GLU A 152 4.10 -3.95 9.38
CA GLU A 152 4.37 -2.55 9.63
C GLU A 152 3.99 -2.18 11.06
N THR A 153 4.98 -1.74 11.84
CA THR A 153 4.77 -1.35 13.23
C THR A 153 5.59 -0.11 13.57
N HIS A 154 5.00 0.81 14.34
CA HIS A 154 5.63 2.05 14.77
C HIS A 154 4.95 2.61 16.05
N PRO A 155 5.47 3.71 16.66
CA PRO A 155 4.92 4.25 17.92
C PRO A 155 3.56 4.93 17.84
N GLY A 156 2.95 4.99 16.67
CA GLY A 156 1.66 5.62 16.42
C GLY A 156 1.70 6.75 15.41
N PRO A 157 0.55 7.26 14.99
CA PRO A 157 0.43 8.29 13.97
C PRO A 157 0.86 9.68 14.46
N HIS A 158 1.30 10.54 13.53
CA HIS A 158 1.73 11.91 13.83
C HIS A 158 0.58 12.91 13.99
N SER A 159 -0.60 12.61 13.45
CA SER A 159 -1.71 13.54 13.41
C SER A 159 -2.85 13.09 14.31
N SER A 160 -3.41 14.02 15.08
CA SER A 160 -4.45 13.73 16.07
C SER A 160 -5.75 13.17 15.49
N TRP A 161 -6.06 13.42 14.23
CA TRP A 161 -7.28 12.92 13.60
C TRP A 161 -7.29 11.38 13.42
N PHE A 162 -6.12 10.73 13.37
CA PHE A 162 -6.03 9.26 13.36
C PHE A 162 -6.62 8.61 14.62
N TRP A 163 -6.60 9.33 15.76
CA TRP A 163 -7.17 8.86 17.02
C TRP A 163 -8.70 8.89 17.06
N ASN A 164 -9.33 9.45 16.03
CA ASN A 164 -10.77 9.50 15.87
C ASN A 164 -11.21 8.53 14.77
N LYS A 165 -11.90 7.45 15.16
CA LYS A 165 -12.35 6.38 14.25
C LYS A 165 -13.23 6.92 13.11
N GLU A 166 -14.09 7.91 13.36
CA GLU A 166 -14.96 8.48 12.33
C GLU A 166 -14.18 9.23 11.25
N LEU A 167 -13.09 9.88 11.63
CA LEU A 167 -12.24 10.61 10.70
C LEU A 167 -11.25 9.70 9.96
N ALA A 168 -10.70 8.71 10.67
CA ALA A 168 -9.71 7.78 10.14
C ALA A 168 -10.31 6.59 9.40
N GLY A 169 -11.50 6.10 9.81
CA GLY A 169 -12.13 4.88 9.32
C GLY A 169 -11.82 3.65 10.17
N GLY A 170 -10.83 3.73 11.05
CA GLY A 170 -10.39 2.64 11.95
C GLY A 170 -9.09 2.99 12.64
N GLY A 171 -8.35 1.98 13.08
CA GLY A 171 -7.07 2.08 13.77
C GLY A 171 -5.87 1.69 12.91
N ALA A 172 -5.00 0.87 13.48
CA ALA A 172 -3.75 0.42 12.86
C ALA A 172 -3.97 -0.36 11.55
N ILE A 173 -5.10 -1.09 11.42
CA ILE A 173 -5.41 -1.83 10.19
C ILE A 173 -5.66 -0.87 9.02
N VAL A 174 -6.43 0.19 9.23
CA VAL A 174 -6.71 1.18 8.18
C VAL A 174 -5.46 1.97 7.83
N ASP A 175 -4.63 2.32 8.83
CA ASP A 175 -3.43 3.12 8.61
C ASP A 175 -2.31 2.33 7.92
N MET A 176 -1.99 1.14 8.43
CA MET A 176 -0.83 0.35 8.03
C MET A 176 -1.21 -0.98 7.37
N GLY A 177 -2.34 -1.57 7.76
CA GLY A 177 -2.81 -2.82 7.17
C GLY A 177 -3.07 -2.71 5.68
N CYS A 178 -3.48 -1.54 5.20
CA CYS A 178 -3.65 -1.27 3.77
C CYS A 178 -2.34 -1.49 3.00
N HIS A 179 -1.19 -1.04 3.51
CA HIS A 179 0.12 -1.29 2.94
C HIS A 179 0.46 -2.78 2.90
N CYS A 180 0.36 -3.44 4.07
CA CYS A 180 0.70 -4.86 4.18
C CYS A 180 -0.16 -5.75 3.27
N ILE A 181 -1.45 -5.43 3.15
CA ILE A 181 -2.39 -6.14 2.29
C ILE A 181 -2.02 -5.95 0.81
N GLU A 182 -1.71 -4.71 0.40
CA GLU A 182 -1.36 -4.43 -1.00
C GLU A 182 -0.01 -5.01 -1.40
N ILE A 183 0.98 -5.00 -0.51
CA ILE A 183 2.25 -5.70 -0.70
C ILE A 183 1.99 -7.20 -0.94
N ALA A 184 1.16 -7.85 -0.12
CA ALA A 184 0.84 -9.25 -0.30
C ALA A 184 0.12 -9.50 -1.64
N ARG A 185 -0.83 -8.64 -2.04
CA ARG A 185 -1.51 -8.72 -3.33
C ARG A 185 -0.54 -8.61 -4.51
N ASN A 186 0.41 -7.69 -4.45
CA ASN A 186 1.41 -7.52 -5.50
C ASN A 186 2.30 -8.76 -5.68
N PHE A 187 2.74 -9.41 -4.60
CA PHE A 187 3.56 -10.63 -4.67
C PHE A 187 2.76 -11.88 -5.06
N ILE A 188 1.53 -12.03 -4.56
CA ILE A 188 0.66 -13.18 -4.89
C ILE A 188 0.13 -13.08 -6.33
N GLY A 189 -0.08 -11.85 -6.80
CA GLY A 189 -0.66 -11.51 -8.09
C GLY A 189 -1.98 -10.74 -7.91
N LYS A 190 -2.05 -9.53 -8.41
CA LYS A 190 -3.20 -8.63 -8.28
C LYS A 190 -4.47 -9.16 -8.99
N ASN A 191 -4.30 -10.07 -9.94
CA ASN A 191 -5.37 -10.79 -10.63
C ASN A 191 -5.90 -12.01 -9.86
N VAL A 192 -5.31 -12.36 -8.72
CA VAL A 192 -5.76 -13.47 -7.87
C VAL A 192 -6.74 -12.93 -6.83
N ARG A 193 -7.98 -13.43 -6.87
CA ARG A 193 -9.07 -12.93 -6.03
C ARG A 193 -8.82 -13.27 -4.54
N PRO A 194 -8.88 -12.26 -3.62
CA PRO A 194 -8.96 -12.51 -2.19
C PRO A 194 -10.36 -13.07 -1.85
N VAL A 195 -10.43 -14.13 -1.05
CA VAL A 195 -11.67 -14.90 -0.81
C VAL A 195 -12.24 -14.65 0.57
N GLU A 196 -11.40 -14.76 1.60
CA GLU A 196 -11.80 -14.59 2.98
C GLU A 196 -10.61 -14.14 3.84
N VAL A 197 -10.92 -13.60 5.01
CA VAL A 197 -9.94 -13.12 5.98
C VAL A 197 -10.30 -13.56 7.39
N VAL A 198 -9.29 -13.91 8.18
CA VAL A 198 -9.39 -14.02 9.64
C VAL A 198 -8.46 -13.00 10.28
N CYS A 199 -8.95 -12.28 11.28
CA CYS A 199 -8.19 -11.22 11.92
C CYS A 199 -8.45 -11.21 13.43
N TRP A 200 -7.37 -11.04 14.19
CA TRP A 200 -7.41 -10.63 15.57
C TRP A 200 -6.96 -9.16 15.64
N GLY A 201 -7.66 -8.36 16.44
CA GLY A 201 -7.28 -6.97 16.72
C GLY A 201 -7.75 -6.55 18.10
N ALA A 202 -6.99 -5.68 18.75
CA ALA A 202 -7.28 -5.17 20.08
C ALA A 202 -6.70 -3.77 20.29
N THR A 203 -7.29 -3.04 21.23
CA THR A 203 -6.75 -1.79 21.78
C THR A 203 -6.02 -2.14 23.07
N GLN A 204 -4.70 -2.05 23.06
CA GLN A 204 -3.86 -2.52 24.16
C GLN A 204 -3.11 -1.39 24.89
N VAL A 205 -2.81 -0.31 24.21
CA VAL A 205 -1.94 0.76 24.73
C VAL A 205 -2.63 2.13 24.69
N HIS A 206 -3.26 2.47 23.58
CA HIS A 206 -3.82 3.81 23.39
C HIS A 206 -5.28 3.89 23.80
N PRO A 207 -5.72 4.99 24.45
CA PRO A 207 -7.11 5.15 24.88
C PRO A 207 -8.00 5.62 23.71
N ILE A 208 -8.23 4.73 22.73
CA ILE A 208 -8.97 5.00 21.49
C ILE A 208 -10.05 3.95 21.24
N ASP A 209 -11.02 4.26 20.36
CA ASP A 209 -12.15 3.41 20.01
C ASP A 209 -11.88 2.44 18.86
N SER A 210 -10.61 2.29 18.47
CA SER A 210 -10.16 1.40 17.42
C SER A 210 -8.95 0.61 17.86
N GLU A 211 -8.59 -0.42 17.09
CA GLU A 211 -7.44 -1.26 17.41
C GLU A 211 -6.12 -0.52 17.19
N ASP A 212 -5.19 -0.72 18.11
CA ASP A 212 -3.80 -0.26 17.99
C ASP A 212 -2.83 -1.41 17.70
N HIS A 213 -3.35 -2.65 17.63
CA HIS A 213 -2.60 -3.84 17.23
C HIS A 213 -3.53 -4.85 16.55
N ALA A 214 -3.08 -5.41 15.42
CA ALA A 214 -3.81 -6.45 14.72
C ALA A 214 -2.91 -7.39 13.94
N ILE A 215 -3.37 -8.65 13.78
CA ILE A 215 -2.77 -9.68 12.93
C ILE A 215 -3.89 -10.34 12.15
N GLY A 216 -3.72 -10.44 10.82
CA GLY A 216 -4.71 -11.08 9.97
C GLY A 216 -4.09 -11.97 8.90
N LEU A 217 -4.89 -12.94 8.44
CA LEU A 217 -4.59 -13.84 7.34
C LEU A 217 -5.65 -13.70 6.26
N VAL A 218 -5.24 -13.42 5.03
CA VAL A 218 -6.10 -13.32 3.85
C VAL A 218 -5.86 -14.57 2.99
N ARG A 219 -6.91 -15.34 2.69
CA ARG A 219 -6.83 -16.46 1.77
C ARG A 219 -7.23 -16.02 0.36
N TYR A 220 -6.45 -16.44 -0.62
CA TYR A 220 -6.65 -16.16 -2.03
C TYR A 220 -7.16 -17.40 -2.77
N GLU A 221 -7.85 -17.20 -3.91
CA GLU A 221 -8.48 -18.31 -4.67
C GLU A 221 -7.49 -19.34 -5.19
N ASN A 222 -6.22 -18.97 -5.43
CA ASN A 222 -5.15 -19.88 -5.82
C ASN A 222 -4.56 -20.68 -4.63
N GLY A 223 -5.09 -20.48 -3.40
CA GLY A 223 -4.64 -21.11 -2.17
C GLY A 223 -3.50 -20.43 -1.46
N ALA A 224 -2.95 -19.34 -2.01
CA ALA A 224 -1.93 -18.54 -1.33
C ALA A 224 -2.51 -17.81 -0.11
N ILE A 225 -1.64 -17.51 0.87
CA ILE A 225 -1.99 -16.77 2.08
C ILE A 225 -1.18 -15.48 2.14
N GLY A 226 -1.87 -14.36 2.31
CA GLY A 226 -1.28 -13.08 2.73
C GLY A 226 -1.47 -12.89 4.23
N GLN A 227 -0.40 -12.59 4.97
CA GLN A 227 -0.45 -12.24 6.39
C GLN A 227 -0.08 -10.77 6.55
N PHE A 228 -0.87 -10.03 7.30
CA PHE A 228 -0.51 -8.70 7.78
C PHE A 228 -0.38 -8.66 9.29
N GLU A 229 0.60 -7.91 9.80
CA GLU A 229 0.78 -7.61 11.22
C GLU A 229 1.04 -6.11 11.36
N VAL A 230 0.22 -5.43 12.14
CA VAL A 230 0.29 -3.97 12.32
C VAL A 230 0.18 -3.57 13.78
N SER A 231 0.95 -2.55 14.19
CA SER A 231 0.88 -2.06 15.56
C SER A 231 1.32 -0.61 15.71
N TRP A 232 0.55 0.18 16.44
CA TRP A 232 0.93 1.51 16.93
C TRP A 232 1.63 1.47 18.28
N SER A 233 1.85 0.29 18.85
CA SER A 233 2.47 0.12 20.17
C SER A 233 3.96 -0.28 20.14
N PHE A 234 4.55 -0.32 18.93
CA PHE A 234 5.97 -0.65 18.78
C PHE A 234 6.87 0.50 19.27
N ARG A 235 7.92 0.17 20.01
CA ARG A 235 8.89 1.12 20.56
C ARG A 235 10.23 0.99 19.86
N GLY A 236 10.94 2.12 19.72
CA GLY A 236 12.28 2.15 19.15
C GLY A 236 12.33 2.50 17.66
N GLY A 237 11.25 3.04 17.11
CA GLY A 237 11.19 3.51 15.72
C GLY A 237 10.13 2.78 14.89
N MET A 238 10.46 2.49 13.65
CA MET A 238 9.58 1.81 12.69
C MET A 238 10.16 0.44 12.33
N ASP A 239 9.33 -0.59 12.24
CA ASP A 239 9.73 -1.93 11.79
C ASP A 239 8.84 -2.34 10.60
N LEU A 240 9.43 -2.29 9.40
CA LEU A 240 8.81 -2.66 8.12
C LEU A 240 9.55 -3.84 7.53
N ARG A 241 8.89 -4.99 7.45
CA ARG A 241 9.49 -6.24 6.94
C ARG A 241 8.49 -7.05 6.14
N ASP A 242 8.99 -7.63 5.04
CA ASP A 242 8.22 -8.55 4.23
C ASP A 242 8.96 -9.89 4.07
N GLU A 243 8.19 -10.95 3.93
CA GLU A 243 8.68 -12.29 3.62
C GLU A 243 7.80 -12.87 2.51
N VAL A 244 8.43 -13.36 1.45
CA VAL A 244 7.75 -14.01 0.33
C VAL A 244 8.27 -15.42 0.20
N VAL A 245 7.39 -16.41 0.27
CA VAL A 245 7.73 -17.84 0.17
C VAL A 245 7.05 -18.44 -1.04
N GLY A 246 7.85 -18.99 -1.94
CA GLY A 246 7.40 -19.74 -3.09
C GLY A 246 7.86 -21.21 -3.03
N THR A 247 7.48 -21.98 -4.04
CA THR A 247 7.87 -23.41 -4.12
C THR A 247 9.36 -23.60 -4.37
N GLU A 248 10.03 -22.61 -4.95
CA GLU A 248 11.43 -22.68 -5.39
C GLU A 248 12.34 -21.69 -4.65
N GLY A 249 11.79 -20.79 -3.82
CA GLY A 249 12.64 -19.81 -3.15
C GLY A 249 11.91 -18.95 -2.12
N THR A 250 12.70 -18.11 -1.43
CA THR A 250 12.21 -17.20 -0.39
C THR A 250 12.91 -15.85 -0.51
N ILE A 251 12.17 -14.77 -0.26
CA ILE A 251 12.71 -13.41 -0.16
C ILE A 251 12.40 -12.87 1.22
N TRP A 252 13.39 -12.20 1.83
CA TRP A 252 13.20 -11.35 3.03
C TRP A 252 13.54 -9.91 2.69
N LEU A 253 12.64 -9.01 3.06
CA LEU A 253 12.83 -7.57 2.93
C LEU A 253 12.85 -6.92 4.31
N ASN A 254 13.78 -6.00 4.53
CA ASN A 254 13.80 -5.12 5.68
C ASN A 254 13.95 -3.69 5.17
N HIS A 255 12.91 -2.87 5.35
CA HIS A 255 12.86 -1.52 4.78
C HIS A 255 13.42 -0.46 5.72
N TRP A 256 13.44 -0.70 7.03
CA TRP A 256 13.75 0.32 8.01
C TRP A 256 14.87 -0.07 8.97
N LEU A 257 14.62 -0.90 9.98
CA LEU A 257 15.62 -1.24 10.99
C LEU A 257 16.81 -1.97 10.37
N ARG A 258 18.03 -1.60 10.81
CA ARG A 258 19.29 -2.26 10.41
C ARG A 258 19.51 -2.27 8.89
N THR A 259 19.17 -1.16 8.24
CA THR A 259 19.31 -1.03 6.79
C THR A 259 20.66 -0.44 6.37
N GLY A 260 21.63 -0.37 7.27
CA GLY A 260 23.02 -0.01 6.97
C GLY A 260 23.63 1.09 7.80
N ILE A 261 22.81 1.89 8.53
CA ILE A 261 23.34 2.89 9.46
C ILE A 261 22.64 2.79 10.82
N GLU A 262 23.43 2.64 11.87
CA GLU A 262 22.99 2.63 13.27
C GLU A 262 23.84 3.63 14.04
N ILE A 263 23.23 4.54 14.77
CA ILE A 263 23.93 5.59 15.50
C ILE A 263 23.57 5.50 16.98
N PHE A 264 24.59 5.53 17.84
CA PHE A 264 24.39 5.74 19.27
C PHE A 264 24.88 7.13 19.68
N SER A 265 24.01 7.90 20.34
CA SER A 265 24.39 9.19 20.92
C SER A 265 23.88 9.30 22.35
N SER A 266 24.80 9.54 23.28
CA SER A 266 24.47 9.80 24.70
C SER A 266 23.92 11.21 24.93
N VAL A 267 24.21 12.14 24.03
CA VAL A 267 23.81 13.57 24.13
C VAL A 267 22.60 13.88 23.24
N GLY A 268 22.36 13.08 22.23
CA GLY A 268 21.30 13.27 21.25
C GLY A 268 21.76 13.91 19.94
N SER A 269 20.88 13.85 18.90
CA SER A 269 21.05 14.53 17.62
C SER A 269 20.29 15.85 17.63
N GLN A 270 20.89 16.91 17.07
CA GLN A 270 20.23 18.20 16.88
C GLN A 270 19.51 18.27 15.52
N SER A 271 19.80 17.31 14.64
CA SER A 271 19.18 17.20 13.31
C SER A 271 18.07 16.15 13.29
N TYR A 272 17.25 16.23 12.27
CA TYR A 272 16.25 15.23 11.96
C TYR A 272 16.89 13.84 11.79
N VAL A 273 16.34 12.83 12.43
CA VAL A 273 16.86 11.45 12.37
C VAL A 273 16.07 10.63 11.37
N SER A 274 14.77 10.45 11.60
CA SER A 274 13.85 9.76 10.71
C SER A 274 12.40 9.96 11.16
N GLU A 275 11.44 9.64 10.27
CA GLU A 275 10.01 9.93 10.42
C GLU A 275 9.42 9.47 11.77
N LYS A 276 9.70 8.25 12.16
CA LYS A 276 9.13 7.63 13.39
C LYS A 276 10.14 7.48 14.53
N SER A 277 11.20 8.28 14.54
CA SER A 277 12.13 8.30 15.66
C SER A 277 11.45 8.78 16.94
N GLU A 278 11.38 7.92 17.96
CA GLU A 278 10.84 8.30 19.28
C GLU A 278 11.81 9.20 20.07
N SER A 279 13.11 9.10 19.80
CA SER A 279 14.14 9.84 20.50
C SER A 279 15.31 10.19 19.59
N SER A 280 15.89 11.35 19.81
CA SER A 280 17.18 11.72 19.21
C SER A 280 18.38 11.28 20.07
N LYS A 281 18.15 10.56 21.19
CA LYS A 281 19.16 10.12 22.15
C LYS A 281 19.11 8.61 22.33
N GLY A 282 20.26 7.97 22.50
CA GLY A 282 20.40 6.52 22.53
C GLY A 282 20.68 5.95 21.16
N TRP A 283 20.19 4.75 20.88
CA TRP A 283 20.25 4.12 19.56
C TRP A 283 19.24 4.75 18.61
N MET A 284 19.69 5.11 17.43
CA MET A 284 18.91 5.69 16.36
C MET A 284 19.17 4.92 15.06
N PHE A 285 18.15 4.81 14.21
CA PHE A 285 18.16 4.05 12.95
C PHE A 285 17.74 4.98 11.80
N PRO A 286 18.59 5.92 11.38
CA PRO A 286 18.26 6.85 10.32
C PRO A 286 18.17 6.15 8.96
N VAL A 287 17.34 6.72 8.08
CA VAL A 287 17.26 6.35 6.67
C VAL A 287 17.84 7.49 5.85
N GLY A 288 18.77 7.18 4.95
CA GLY A 288 19.56 8.20 4.26
C GLY A 288 18.72 9.12 3.36
N ASN A 289 17.76 8.58 2.65
CA ASN A 289 16.79 9.33 1.83
C ASN A 289 15.43 8.66 1.95
N GLU A 290 14.59 9.16 2.84
CA GLU A 290 13.27 8.58 3.12
C GLU A 290 12.34 8.64 1.90
N ALA A 291 12.33 9.72 1.14
CA ALA A 291 11.48 9.85 -0.03
C ALA A 291 11.78 8.78 -1.09
N SER A 292 13.04 8.39 -1.25
CA SER A 292 13.45 7.29 -2.13
C SER A 292 13.23 5.93 -1.47
N ALA A 293 13.65 5.78 -0.20
CA ALA A 293 13.59 4.50 0.50
C ALA A 293 12.15 4.01 0.72
N LEU A 294 11.20 4.94 0.91
CA LEU A 294 9.77 4.67 1.05
C LEU A 294 8.99 4.67 -0.29
N GLY A 295 9.69 4.78 -1.43
CA GLY A 295 9.07 4.58 -2.74
C GLY A 295 8.36 5.80 -3.34
N TYR A 296 8.29 6.95 -2.67
CA TYR A 296 7.54 8.12 -3.17
C TYR A 296 8.02 8.60 -4.55
N LEU A 297 9.31 8.50 -4.83
CA LEU A 297 9.88 8.93 -6.11
C LEU A 297 9.44 8.03 -7.25
N ASP A 298 9.62 6.71 -7.09
CA ASP A 298 9.25 5.72 -8.10
C ASP A 298 7.74 5.68 -8.29
N MET A 299 6.96 5.87 -7.21
CA MET A 299 5.51 5.99 -7.25
C MET A 299 5.06 7.16 -8.14
N PHE A 300 5.54 8.38 -7.91
CA PHE A 300 5.18 9.52 -8.76
C PHE A 300 5.73 9.40 -10.17
N GLN A 301 6.89 8.76 -10.35
CA GLN A 301 7.43 8.48 -11.68
C GLN A 301 6.50 7.55 -12.48
N ASP A 302 6.00 6.48 -11.87
CA ASP A 302 5.04 5.56 -12.49
C ASP A 302 3.72 6.27 -12.79
N MET A 303 3.10 6.89 -11.79
CA MET A 303 1.81 7.57 -11.90
C MET A 303 1.79 8.62 -13.01
N LEU A 304 2.74 9.54 -12.99
CA LEU A 304 2.75 10.64 -13.95
C LEU A 304 3.23 10.23 -15.34
N SER A 305 4.08 9.20 -15.45
CA SER A 305 4.44 8.63 -16.76
C SER A 305 3.26 7.87 -17.38
N ALA A 306 2.50 7.12 -16.59
CA ALA A 306 1.28 6.47 -17.04
C ALA A 306 0.24 7.50 -17.50
N TYR A 307 0.03 8.57 -16.74
CA TYR A 307 -0.85 9.67 -17.13
C TYR A 307 -0.43 10.32 -18.46
N GLU A 308 0.85 10.69 -18.59
CA GLU A 308 1.36 11.37 -19.80
C GLU A 308 1.31 10.47 -21.04
N SER A 309 1.43 9.14 -20.88
CA SER A 309 1.38 8.19 -21.99
C SER A 309 -0.04 7.68 -22.31
N GLY A 310 -1.04 8.05 -21.49
CA GLY A 310 -2.42 7.50 -21.61
C GLY A 310 -2.50 6.03 -21.22
N GLY A 311 -1.55 5.54 -20.40
CA GLY A 311 -1.49 4.17 -19.89
C GLY A 311 -2.15 4.02 -18.52
N HIS A 312 -1.83 2.91 -17.84
CA HIS A 312 -2.31 2.60 -16.50
C HIS A 312 -1.15 2.56 -15.51
N PRO A 313 -1.31 3.14 -14.30
CA PRO A 313 -0.30 3.02 -13.26
C PRO A 313 -0.33 1.61 -12.65
N ARG A 314 0.74 1.24 -11.94
CA ARG A 314 0.81 -0.02 -11.17
C ARG A 314 -0.32 -0.11 -10.14
N GLU A 315 -0.62 0.99 -9.47
CA GLU A 315 -1.66 1.09 -8.44
C GLU A 315 -2.74 2.07 -8.85
N ASN A 316 -3.99 1.66 -8.82
CA ASN A 316 -5.13 2.48 -9.22
C ASN A 316 -6.29 2.36 -8.20
N PHE A 317 -7.41 3.05 -8.43
CA PHE A 317 -8.53 3.05 -7.49
C PHE A 317 -9.19 1.70 -7.30
N PHE A 318 -9.13 0.80 -8.29
CA PHE A 318 -9.62 -0.57 -8.12
C PHE A 318 -8.78 -1.33 -7.09
N ASP A 319 -7.45 -1.13 -7.08
CA ASP A 319 -6.57 -1.73 -6.08
C ASP A 319 -6.90 -1.23 -4.67
N GLY A 320 -7.02 0.10 -4.51
CA GLY A 320 -7.44 0.70 -3.24
C GLY A 320 -8.82 0.21 -2.77
N TYR A 321 -9.78 0.03 -3.68
CA TYR A 321 -11.09 -0.54 -3.37
C TYR A 321 -10.98 -1.98 -2.86
N VAL A 322 -10.19 -2.83 -3.50
CA VAL A 322 -9.99 -4.23 -3.07
C VAL A 322 -9.34 -4.27 -1.68
N VAL A 323 -8.34 -3.42 -1.43
CA VAL A 323 -7.71 -3.29 -0.11
C VAL A 323 -8.74 -2.90 0.95
N ASN A 324 -9.55 -1.87 0.69
CA ASN A 324 -10.60 -1.46 1.63
C ASN A 324 -11.62 -2.57 1.91
N ALA A 325 -11.98 -3.39 0.91
CA ALA A 325 -12.90 -4.52 1.09
C ALA A 325 -12.30 -5.63 1.99
N ILE A 326 -10.99 -5.86 1.88
CA ILE A 326 -10.27 -6.77 2.77
C ILE A 326 -10.24 -6.22 4.20
N VAL A 327 -9.95 -4.92 4.37
CA VAL A 327 -9.95 -4.23 5.66
C VAL A 327 -11.32 -4.31 6.34
N ASP A 328 -12.41 -4.02 5.63
CA ASP A 328 -13.77 -4.14 6.17
C ASP A 328 -14.08 -5.57 6.62
N SER A 329 -13.61 -6.56 5.86
CA SER A 329 -13.78 -7.97 6.22
C SER A 329 -12.94 -8.36 7.44
N ALA A 330 -11.74 -7.77 7.59
CA ALA A 330 -10.91 -7.95 8.78
C ALA A 330 -11.60 -7.41 10.04
N TYR A 331 -12.26 -6.26 9.97
CA TYR A 331 -13.06 -5.75 11.10
C TYR A 331 -14.24 -6.66 11.42
N ARG A 332 -14.97 -7.17 10.42
CA ARG A 332 -16.03 -8.19 10.66
C ARG A 332 -15.47 -9.43 11.35
N SER A 333 -14.27 -9.88 10.94
CA SER A 333 -13.61 -11.03 11.55
C SER A 333 -13.21 -10.80 13.01
N ILE A 334 -12.76 -9.60 13.36
CA ILE A 334 -12.47 -9.22 14.77
C ILE A 334 -13.73 -9.37 15.63
N GLU A 335 -14.90 -8.94 15.11
CA GLU A 335 -16.18 -9.02 15.82
C GLU A 335 -16.70 -10.45 15.90
N SER A 336 -16.74 -11.18 14.78
CA SER A 336 -17.29 -12.54 14.69
C SER A 336 -16.35 -13.62 15.22
N LYS A 337 -15.05 -13.35 15.30
CA LYS A 337 -13.97 -14.30 15.65
C LYS A 337 -13.88 -15.50 14.73
N ARG A 338 -14.22 -15.31 13.47
CA ARG A 338 -14.25 -16.34 12.41
C ARG A 338 -13.62 -15.82 11.12
N TRP A 339 -13.39 -16.74 10.18
CA TRP A 339 -13.13 -16.36 8.80
C TRP A 339 -14.36 -15.66 8.22
N GLU A 340 -14.14 -14.49 7.65
CA GLU A 340 -15.19 -13.68 7.03
C GLU A 340 -14.94 -13.57 5.52
N PRO A 341 -15.97 -13.75 4.70
CA PRO A 341 -15.84 -13.60 3.26
C PRO A 341 -15.52 -12.16 2.89
N ILE A 342 -14.72 -12.00 1.85
CA ILE A 342 -14.41 -10.68 1.28
C ILE A 342 -15.45 -10.38 0.21
N HIS A 343 -16.28 -9.36 0.48
CA HIS A 343 -17.32 -8.92 -0.42
C HIS A 343 -16.78 -7.85 -1.37
N LEU A 344 -16.78 -8.16 -2.65
CA LEU A 344 -16.46 -7.23 -3.73
C LEU A 344 -17.70 -7.10 -4.61
N GLU A 345 -18.22 -5.87 -4.76
CA GLU A 345 -19.34 -5.56 -5.66
C GLU A 345 -18.99 -5.89 -7.12
N ARG A 346 -17.69 -5.83 -7.42
CA ARG A 346 -17.13 -6.12 -8.73
C ARG A 346 -15.74 -6.72 -8.59
N TRP A 347 -15.41 -7.67 -9.46
CA TRP A 347 -14.07 -8.21 -9.65
C TRP A 347 -13.70 -8.15 -11.13
N ASP A 348 -12.76 -7.28 -11.50
CA ASP A 348 -12.41 -7.01 -12.91
C ASP A 348 -11.39 -7.98 -13.48
N HIS A 349 -10.66 -8.67 -12.60
CA HIS A 349 -9.71 -9.69 -12.98
C HIS A 349 -10.41 -11.05 -12.95
N SER A 350 -11.23 -11.38 -13.99
CA SER A 350 -11.45 -12.78 -14.27
C SER A 350 -10.08 -13.38 -14.54
N LEU A 351 -9.68 -14.43 -13.82
CA LEU A 351 -8.67 -15.33 -14.36
C LEU A 351 -9.18 -15.61 -15.79
N GLU A 352 -8.63 -14.96 -16.82
CA GLU A 352 -8.54 -15.63 -18.09
C GLU A 352 -7.95 -16.97 -17.67
N THR A 353 -8.81 -17.99 -17.68
CA THR A 353 -8.36 -19.35 -17.67
C THR A 353 -7.37 -19.40 -18.82
N GLN A 354 -6.08 -19.06 -18.58
CA GLN A 354 -5.05 -19.76 -19.27
C GLN A 354 -5.51 -21.19 -19.06
N SER A 355 -6.11 -21.73 -20.09
CA SER A 355 -6.38 -23.14 -20.16
C SER A 355 -5.02 -23.79 -19.88
N LEU A 356 -4.77 -24.06 -18.60
CA LEU A 356 -3.94 -25.18 -18.22
C LEU A 356 -4.59 -26.27 -19.03
N GLY A 357 -3.92 -26.61 -20.15
CA GLY A 357 -4.46 -27.49 -21.16
C GLY A 357 -5.13 -28.62 -20.44
N THR A 358 -6.36 -28.93 -20.81
CA THR A 358 -7.21 -29.92 -20.18
C THR A 358 -6.34 -30.96 -19.55
N PRO A 359 -6.32 -31.17 -18.20
CA PRO A 359 -5.43 -32.13 -17.60
C PRO A 359 -5.72 -33.44 -18.30
N GLY A 360 -4.87 -33.86 -19.21
CA GLY A 360 -4.98 -35.18 -19.78
C GLY A 360 -4.89 -36.09 -18.62
N GLN A 361 -6.01 -36.70 -18.27
CA GLN A 361 -6.27 -37.91 -17.43
C GLN A 361 -5.16 -38.34 -16.43
N ASN A 362 -4.36 -37.48 -15.87
CA ASN A 362 -3.44 -37.83 -14.79
C ASN A 362 -4.04 -37.33 -13.49
N ASP A 363 -4.65 -38.22 -12.73
CA ASP A 363 -5.15 -38.01 -11.36
C ASP A 363 -4.03 -37.67 -10.35
N THR A 364 -2.86 -37.15 -10.84
CA THR A 364 -1.70 -36.87 -10.01
C THR A 364 -1.13 -35.50 -10.31
N GLU A 365 -0.82 -34.73 -9.27
CA GLU A 365 -0.13 -33.44 -9.29
C GLU A 365 1.34 -33.64 -8.90
N ILE A 366 2.28 -33.03 -9.64
CA ILE A 366 3.69 -33.05 -9.28
C ILE A 366 3.89 -31.99 -8.19
N ILE A 367 4.23 -32.42 -6.96
CA ILE A 367 4.51 -31.53 -5.84
C ILE A 367 5.94 -30.98 -5.93
N LYS A 368 6.90 -31.87 -6.30
CA LYS A 368 8.33 -31.53 -6.32
C LYS A 368 9.07 -32.35 -7.36
N LYS A 369 10.07 -31.71 -7.99
CA LYS A 369 11.10 -32.37 -8.82
C LYS A 369 12.43 -32.25 -8.10
N GLU A 370 13.10 -33.37 -7.84
CA GLU A 370 14.42 -33.41 -7.24
C GLU A 370 15.42 -33.97 -8.24
N LEU A 371 16.52 -33.23 -8.47
CA LEU A 371 17.65 -33.78 -9.22
C LEU A 371 18.54 -34.56 -8.26
N LEU A 372 18.73 -35.81 -8.53
CA LEU A 372 19.60 -36.70 -7.73
C LEU A 372 21.07 -36.55 -8.14
N PRO A 373 22.02 -36.86 -7.25
CA PRO A 373 23.46 -36.73 -7.55
C PRO A 373 23.94 -37.56 -8.77
N ASP A 374 23.19 -38.58 -9.19
CA ASP A 374 23.44 -39.40 -10.36
C ASP A 374 22.89 -38.76 -11.67
N GLY A 375 22.29 -37.58 -11.59
CA GLY A 375 21.69 -36.89 -12.72
C GLY A 375 20.27 -37.32 -13.06
N THR A 376 19.68 -38.28 -12.33
CA THR A 376 18.28 -38.66 -12.50
C THR A 376 17.34 -37.68 -11.79
N GLN A 377 16.07 -37.60 -12.25
CA GLN A 377 15.04 -36.79 -11.59
C GLN A 377 14.10 -37.70 -10.80
N ARG A 378 13.88 -37.35 -9.54
CA ARG A 378 12.81 -37.90 -8.72
C ARG A 378 11.62 -36.95 -8.74
N LEU A 379 10.43 -37.50 -9.04
CA LEU A 379 9.18 -36.72 -8.97
C LEU A 379 8.43 -37.13 -7.71
N ILE A 380 8.07 -36.14 -6.88
CA ILE A 380 7.14 -36.33 -5.78
C ILE A 380 5.76 -35.93 -6.31
N VAL A 381 4.84 -36.85 -6.37
CA VAL A 381 3.51 -36.61 -6.94
C VAL A 381 2.42 -36.91 -5.88
N LYS A 382 1.36 -36.12 -5.89
CA LYS A 382 0.16 -36.30 -5.06
C LYS A 382 -0.96 -36.82 -5.93
N ASN A 383 -1.59 -37.88 -5.51
CA ASN A 383 -2.83 -38.35 -6.10
C ASN A 383 -3.97 -37.39 -5.68
N LEU A 384 -4.62 -36.76 -6.63
CA LEU A 384 -5.66 -35.74 -6.37
C LEU A 384 -6.96 -36.36 -5.81
N LYS A 385 -7.19 -37.69 -6.02
CA LYS A 385 -8.38 -38.36 -5.52
C LYS A 385 -8.19 -38.88 -4.10
N THR A 386 -7.01 -39.44 -3.80
CA THR A 386 -6.74 -40.08 -2.53
C THR A 386 -5.94 -39.27 -1.56
N GLY A 387 -5.28 -38.19 -2.04
CA GLY A 387 -4.36 -37.38 -1.27
C GLY A 387 -3.01 -38.05 -0.98
N GLN A 388 -2.77 -39.30 -1.43
CA GLN A 388 -1.52 -40.01 -1.22
C GLN A 388 -0.36 -39.34 -1.99
N ILE A 389 0.81 -39.36 -1.35
CA ILE A 389 2.07 -38.83 -1.93
C ILE A 389 2.93 -40.04 -2.33
N GLU A 390 3.39 -40.01 -3.57
CA GLU A 390 4.24 -41.09 -4.14
C GLU A 390 5.53 -40.47 -4.69
N ASN A 391 6.63 -41.23 -4.61
CA ASN A 391 7.89 -40.90 -5.29
C ASN A 391 7.93 -41.66 -6.62
N ARG A 392 8.11 -40.98 -7.71
CA ARG A 392 8.25 -41.54 -9.06
C ARG A 392 9.56 -41.15 -9.73
#